data_01502f2312583172f35080f6bc015a1b
#
_entry.id   01502f2312583172f35080f6bc015a1b
#
_cell.length_a   1.000
_cell.length_b   1.000
_cell.length_c   1.000
_cell.angle_alpha   90.00
_cell.angle_beta   90.00
_cell.angle_gamma   90.00
#
_symmetry.space_group_name_H-M   'P 1'
#
loop_
_entity.id
_entity.type
_entity.pdbx_description
1 polymer ?
#
loop_
_entity_poly.entity_id
_entity_poly.type
_entity_poly.pdbx_seq_one_letter_code
_entity_poly.pdbx_strand_id
1 'polypeptide(L)'
;PVALVADLEPHVPPPIPERPAPEPAPQYAAPEPVVAPAPQYAAPEPVEAPVPQYNAPEPVVEPPAVVPPAPVAATEVALPVPEAAPSAPETTTKAGFFARLKQGLSKTSASIGEGMASLFLGKKIIDDELLDDIETRLLTADVGVEATSVIIQRLTQKVARKELADADALYKSLQAELAAMLKPVEQPLKIASQNKPFVILVVGVNGAGKTTTIGKLAKKLQLEGKKVMLAAGDTFRAAAVEQLQVWGERNKIPVIAQHTGADSASVIFDAVQAAKARGIDVLIADTAGRLHTKDNLMEELKKVRRVIGKLDADAPHEVLLVLDAGTGQNAINQAKQFNQTVELTGLALTKLDGTAKGGVIFA
;
A
#
# COMPACT_ATOMS: atom_id res chain seq x y z
N PRO A 1 54.21 2.75 63.65
CA PRO A 1 53.51 2.48 62.43
C PRO A 1 53.15 0.98 62.33
N VAL A 2 51.92 0.66 62.57
CA VAL A 2 51.43 -0.73 62.55
C VAL A 2 50.83 -0.98 61.16
N ALA A 3 51.41 -1.90 60.44
CA ALA A 3 50.90 -2.41 59.20
C ALA A 3 49.86 -3.48 59.51
N LEU A 4 48.60 -3.24 59.17
CA LEU A 4 47.52 -4.22 59.15
C LEU A 4 47.54 -4.90 57.77
N VAL A 5 48.07 -6.11 57.73
CA VAL A 5 47.85 -7.04 56.61
C VAL A 5 46.58 -7.77 56.90
N ALA A 6 45.55 -7.49 56.12
CA ALA A 6 44.31 -8.26 56.10
C ALA A 6 44.49 -9.39 55.08
N ASP A 7 44.60 -10.61 55.56
CA ASP A 7 44.49 -11.84 54.74
C ASP A 7 43.07 -11.92 54.17
N LEU A 8 42.90 -11.66 52.91
CA LEU A 8 41.70 -11.97 52.17
C LEU A 8 41.83 -13.40 51.61
N GLU A 9 41.27 -14.36 52.33
CA GLU A 9 41.06 -15.69 51.76
C GLU A 9 40.14 -15.60 50.54
N PRO A 10 40.43 -16.27 49.44
CA PRO A 10 39.54 -16.27 48.29
C PRO A 10 38.22 -17.00 48.63
N HIS A 11 37.11 -16.30 48.55
CA HIS A 11 35.79 -16.85 48.74
C HIS A 11 35.49 -17.79 47.57
N VAL A 12 35.57 -19.12 47.86
CA VAL A 12 35.13 -20.18 46.90
C VAL A 12 33.61 -20.27 47.02
N PRO A 13 32.85 -19.96 45.96
CA PRO A 13 31.41 -20.15 46.00
C PRO A 13 31.06 -21.62 46.14
N PRO A 14 29.99 -21.97 46.85
CA PRO A 14 29.54 -23.35 46.98
C PRO A 14 29.20 -23.95 45.64
N PRO A 15 29.42 -25.25 45.43
CA PRO A 15 29.11 -25.89 44.17
C PRO A 15 27.61 -25.82 43.88
N ILE A 16 27.29 -25.41 42.67
CA ILE A 16 25.93 -25.35 42.17
C ILE A 16 25.40 -26.78 42.14
N PRO A 17 24.27 -27.09 42.79
CA PRO A 17 23.71 -28.44 42.73
C PRO A 17 23.38 -28.80 41.27
N GLU A 18 23.91 -29.93 40.83
CA GLU A 18 23.61 -30.48 39.51
C GLU A 18 22.10 -30.67 39.38
N ARG A 19 21.53 -30.07 38.36
CA ARG A 19 20.14 -30.25 38.00
C ARG A 19 19.96 -31.73 37.60
N PRO A 20 19.00 -32.47 38.20
CA PRO A 20 18.73 -33.83 37.79
C PRO A 20 18.41 -33.88 36.29
N ALA A 21 18.96 -34.89 35.63
CA ALA A 21 18.73 -35.09 34.21
C ALA A 21 17.21 -35.14 33.92
N PRO A 22 16.72 -34.52 32.85
CA PRO A 22 15.32 -34.59 32.50
C PRO A 22 14.93 -36.08 32.27
N GLU A 23 13.83 -36.49 32.87
CA GLU A 23 13.24 -37.79 32.58
C GLU A 23 13.00 -37.96 31.07
N PRO A 24 13.28 -39.09 30.49
CA PRO A 24 13.00 -39.33 29.07
C PRO A 24 11.50 -39.12 28.82
N ALA A 25 11.20 -38.28 27.83
CA ALA A 25 9.84 -38.04 27.42
C ALA A 25 9.15 -39.35 27.04
N PRO A 26 7.88 -39.57 27.40
CA PRO A 26 7.16 -40.76 27.03
C PRO A 26 7.17 -40.91 25.51
N GLN A 27 7.67 -42.05 25.05
CA GLN A 27 7.61 -42.38 23.62
C GLN A 27 6.14 -42.67 23.28
N TYR A 28 5.49 -41.68 22.68
CA TYR A 28 4.23 -41.92 22.00
C TYR A 28 4.51 -42.80 20.79
N ALA A 29 4.07 -44.05 20.84
CA ALA A 29 4.00 -44.89 19.65
C ALA A 29 3.09 -44.17 18.64
N ALA A 30 3.65 -43.91 17.46
CA ALA A 30 2.85 -43.31 16.37
C ALA A 30 1.68 -44.27 16.08
N PRO A 31 0.45 -43.75 15.96
CA PRO A 31 -0.66 -44.60 15.56
C PRO A 31 -0.37 -45.15 14.17
N GLU A 32 -0.59 -46.46 14.00
CA GLU A 32 -0.49 -47.11 12.69
C GLU A 32 -1.37 -46.34 11.68
N PRO A 33 -0.90 -46.15 10.45
CA PRO A 33 -1.70 -45.47 9.45
C PRO A 33 -2.94 -46.31 9.16
N VAL A 34 -4.10 -45.84 9.55
CA VAL A 34 -5.39 -46.36 9.12
C VAL A 34 -5.48 -46.13 7.62
N VAL A 35 -5.24 -47.19 6.86
CA VAL A 35 -5.48 -47.16 5.42
C VAL A 35 -7.00 -47.07 5.24
N ALA A 36 -7.49 -45.89 4.99
CA ALA A 36 -8.85 -45.72 4.54
C ALA A 36 -9.00 -46.41 3.18
N PRO A 37 -10.06 -47.21 2.96
CA PRO A 37 -10.29 -47.81 1.66
C PRO A 37 -10.46 -46.69 0.64
N ALA A 38 -9.72 -46.78 -0.46
CA ALA A 38 -9.82 -45.82 -1.57
C ALA A 38 -11.28 -45.74 -2.03
N PRO A 39 -11.85 -44.56 -2.21
CA PRO A 39 -13.16 -44.44 -2.79
C PRO A 39 -13.12 -45.01 -4.20
N GLN A 40 -13.90 -46.08 -4.43
CA GLN A 40 -14.14 -46.57 -5.78
C GLN A 40 -14.97 -45.51 -6.52
N TYR A 41 -14.28 -44.65 -7.24
CA TYR A 41 -14.93 -43.85 -8.27
C TYR A 41 -15.28 -44.80 -9.41
N ALA A 42 -16.56 -45.13 -9.52
CA ALA A 42 -17.11 -45.65 -10.76
C ALA A 42 -16.89 -44.56 -11.82
N ALA A 43 -16.18 -44.90 -12.87
CA ALA A 43 -16.01 -44.00 -14.00
C ALA A 43 -17.42 -43.65 -14.51
N PRO A 44 -17.74 -42.36 -14.68
CA PRO A 44 -18.98 -42.01 -15.34
C PRO A 44 -18.96 -42.53 -16.78
N GLU A 45 -20.03 -43.21 -17.17
CA GLU A 45 -20.24 -43.60 -18.57
C GLU A 45 -20.10 -42.36 -19.47
N PRO A 46 -19.47 -42.49 -20.63
CA PRO A 46 -19.33 -41.36 -21.55
C PRO A 46 -20.72 -40.94 -22.02
N VAL A 47 -21.20 -39.82 -21.50
CA VAL A 47 -22.39 -39.15 -22.05
C VAL A 47 -21.95 -38.57 -23.39
N GLU A 48 -22.42 -39.14 -24.48
CA GLU A 48 -22.28 -38.55 -25.80
C GLU A 48 -22.89 -37.13 -25.75
N ALA A 49 -22.04 -36.15 -25.86
CA ALA A 49 -22.50 -34.77 -26.02
C ALA A 49 -23.27 -34.65 -27.35
N PRO A 50 -24.48 -34.03 -27.34
CA PRO A 50 -25.19 -33.81 -28.58
C PRO A 50 -24.32 -32.95 -29.51
N VAL A 51 -24.05 -33.49 -30.70
CA VAL A 51 -23.38 -32.78 -31.77
C VAL A 51 -24.22 -31.54 -32.10
N PRO A 52 -23.66 -30.32 -32.05
CA PRO A 52 -24.43 -29.14 -32.49
C PRO A 52 -24.66 -29.30 -33.99
N GLN A 53 -25.96 -29.43 -34.38
CA GLN A 53 -26.34 -29.34 -35.77
C GLN A 53 -26.08 -27.91 -36.25
N TYR A 54 -25.09 -27.77 -37.08
CA TYR A 54 -24.80 -26.54 -37.78
C TYR A 54 -25.85 -26.40 -38.90
N ASN A 55 -26.88 -25.60 -38.65
CA ASN A 55 -27.76 -25.16 -39.71
C ASN A 55 -27.00 -24.11 -40.52
N ALA A 56 -26.70 -24.45 -41.76
CA ALA A 56 -26.17 -23.51 -42.75
C ALA A 56 -27.17 -22.33 -42.87
N PRO A 57 -26.71 -21.08 -42.88
CA PRO A 57 -27.58 -19.94 -43.12
C PRO A 57 -28.15 -20.02 -44.54
N GLU A 58 -29.46 -19.82 -44.63
CA GLU A 58 -30.15 -19.68 -45.92
C GLU A 58 -29.54 -18.49 -46.73
N PRO A 59 -29.50 -18.59 -48.07
CA PRO A 59 -28.98 -17.51 -48.88
C PRO A 59 -29.83 -16.26 -48.75
N VAL A 60 -29.21 -15.16 -48.26
CA VAL A 60 -29.82 -13.84 -48.17
C VAL A 60 -30.08 -13.37 -49.62
N VAL A 61 -31.35 -13.23 -49.96
CA VAL A 61 -31.77 -12.59 -51.22
C VAL A 61 -31.49 -11.10 -51.11
N GLU A 62 -30.62 -10.61 -51.97
CA GLU A 62 -30.35 -9.17 -52.05
C GLU A 62 -31.62 -8.40 -52.42
N PRO A 63 -31.99 -7.33 -51.67
CA PRO A 63 -33.01 -6.43 -52.12
C PRO A 63 -32.53 -5.54 -53.30
N PRO A 64 -33.41 -5.20 -54.25
CA PRO A 64 -33.02 -4.44 -55.40
C PRO A 64 -32.57 -3.03 -55.08
N ALA A 65 -31.55 -2.59 -55.85
CA ALA A 65 -30.92 -1.28 -55.72
C ALA A 65 -31.96 -0.15 -55.81
N VAL A 66 -32.04 0.66 -54.75
CA VAL A 66 -32.84 1.89 -54.73
C VAL A 66 -31.96 3.03 -55.26
N VAL A 67 -32.40 3.61 -56.36
CA VAL A 67 -31.84 4.81 -56.98
C VAL A 67 -32.00 6.01 -55.99
N PRO A 68 -30.95 6.82 -55.77
CA PRO A 68 -31.08 7.98 -54.87
C PRO A 68 -31.84 9.11 -55.55
N PRO A 69 -32.82 9.73 -54.86
CA PRO A 69 -33.43 10.98 -55.31
C PRO A 69 -32.50 12.18 -55.12
N ALA A 70 -32.61 13.12 -56.05
CA ALA A 70 -31.84 14.35 -56.10
C ALA A 70 -32.02 15.27 -54.84
N PRO A 71 -31.08 16.17 -54.54
CA PRO A 71 -31.03 16.92 -53.29
C PRO A 71 -32.11 18.02 -53.27
N VAL A 72 -32.98 17.95 -52.31
CA VAL A 72 -33.86 19.04 -51.90
C VAL A 72 -33.15 19.82 -50.78
N ALA A 73 -33.01 21.10 -51.00
CA ALA A 73 -32.43 22.03 -50.05
C ALA A 73 -33.28 21.99 -48.77
N ALA A 74 -32.70 21.52 -47.69
CA ALA A 74 -33.29 21.59 -46.35
C ALA A 74 -32.68 22.70 -45.57
N THR A 75 -33.51 23.58 -45.15
CA THR A 75 -33.30 24.70 -44.27
C THR A 75 -32.67 24.22 -42.95
N GLU A 76 -31.52 24.79 -42.64
CA GLU A 76 -30.72 24.54 -41.43
C GLU A 76 -31.52 25.00 -40.20
N VAL A 77 -32.04 24.09 -39.42
CA VAL A 77 -32.48 24.35 -38.06
C VAL A 77 -31.36 23.88 -37.14
N ALA A 78 -30.60 24.83 -36.67
CA ALA A 78 -29.53 24.64 -35.71
C ALA A 78 -30.11 24.16 -34.37
N LEU A 79 -29.89 22.91 -34.03
CA LEU A 79 -29.99 22.43 -32.64
C LEU A 79 -28.75 22.85 -31.90
N PRO A 80 -28.85 23.38 -30.66
CA PRO A 80 -27.67 23.79 -29.90
C PRO A 80 -26.87 22.56 -29.55
N VAL A 81 -25.67 22.47 -30.11
CA VAL A 81 -24.62 21.56 -29.66
C VAL A 81 -24.24 21.98 -28.23
N PRO A 82 -24.20 21.08 -27.25
CA PRO A 82 -23.61 21.42 -25.96
C PRO A 82 -22.13 21.72 -26.24
N GLU A 83 -21.78 22.97 -26.06
CA GLU A 83 -20.42 23.47 -26.12
C GLU A 83 -19.60 22.68 -25.11
N ALA A 84 -18.79 21.74 -25.58
CA ALA A 84 -17.76 21.12 -24.76
C ALA A 84 -16.80 22.22 -24.35
N ALA A 85 -16.90 22.66 -23.12
CA ALA A 85 -15.95 23.57 -22.52
C ALA A 85 -14.53 23.05 -22.79
N PRO A 86 -13.63 23.89 -23.30
CA PRO A 86 -12.24 23.48 -23.47
C PRO A 86 -11.69 23.15 -22.10
N SER A 87 -11.32 21.91 -21.88
CA SER A 87 -10.50 21.53 -20.74
C SER A 87 -9.15 22.21 -20.91
N ALA A 88 -9.04 23.41 -20.35
CA ALA A 88 -7.76 24.06 -20.17
C ALA A 88 -6.84 23.07 -19.42
N PRO A 89 -5.56 22.97 -19.79
CA PRO A 89 -4.61 22.22 -18.98
C PRO A 89 -4.57 22.91 -17.63
N GLU A 90 -5.17 22.29 -16.61
CA GLU A 90 -5.05 22.76 -15.24
C GLU A 90 -3.57 22.68 -14.87
N THR A 91 -2.87 23.79 -15.04
CA THR A 91 -1.67 24.05 -14.28
C THR A 91 -2.09 24.00 -12.82
N THR A 92 -1.84 22.87 -12.17
CA THR A 92 -2.05 22.68 -10.75
C THR A 92 -1.13 23.65 -10.03
N THR A 93 -1.61 24.86 -9.78
CA THR A 93 -0.93 25.82 -8.92
C THR A 93 -0.77 25.14 -7.55
N LYS A 94 0.36 25.39 -6.88
CA LYS A 94 0.60 24.87 -5.51
C LYS A 94 -0.60 25.11 -4.59
N ALA A 95 -1.29 26.23 -4.74
CA ALA A 95 -2.50 26.56 -4.00
C ALA A 95 -3.66 25.57 -4.26
N GLY A 96 -3.88 25.15 -5.50
CA GLY A 96 -4.91 24.15 -5.83
C GLY A 96 -4.59 22.76 -5.29
N PHE A 97 -3.32 22.38 -5.26
CA PHE A 97 -2.87 21.12 -4.65
C PHE A 97 -3.16 21.10 -3.14
N PHE A 98 -2.78 22.16 -2.41
CA PHE A 98 -3.04 22.25 -0.97
C PHE A 98 -4.53 22.27 -0.62
N ALA A 99 -5.37 22.93 -1.44
CA ALA A 99 -6.81 22.92 -1.24
C ALA A 99 -7.42 21.53 -1.39
N ARG A 100 -7.00 20.77 -2.40
CA ARG A 100 -7.42 19.37 -2.61
C ARG A 100 -6.93 18.46 -1.49
N LEU A 101 -5.68 18.64 -1.05
CA LEU A 101 -5.11 17.89 0.07
C LEU A 101 -5.90 18.14 1.36
N LYS A 102 -6.21 19.39 1.66
CA LYS A 102 -7.02 19.76 2.82
C LYS A 102 -8.42 19.14 2.76
N GLN A 103 -9.05 19.15 1.60
CA GLN A 103 -10.37 18.52 1.40
C GLN A 103 -10.28 16.99 1.56
N GLY A 104 -9.26 16.37 0.98
CA GLY A 104 -9.05 14.92 1.08
C GLY A 104 -8.73 14.43 2.50
N LEU A 105 -8.22 15.30 3.36
CA LEU A 105 -7.90 14.98 4.75
C LEU A 105 -8.99 15.42 5.74
N SER A 106 -10.18 15.81 5.25
CA SER A 106 -11.21 16.45 6.09
C SER A 106 -11.62 15.62 7.31
N LYS A 107 -11.89 14.33 7.16
CA LYS A 107 -12.31 13.46 8.29
C LYS A 107 -11.18 13.20 9.27
N THR A 108 -9.97 12.94 8.78
CA THR A 108 -8.78 12.78 9.63
C THR A 108 -8.46 14.09 10.33
N SER A 109 -8.52 15.20 9.62
CA SER A 109 -8.33 16.54 10.20
C SER A 109 -9.39 16.89 11.24
N ALA A 110 -10.66 16.55 11.01
CA ALA A 110 -11.73 16.74 11.99
C ALA A 110 -11.49 15.90 13.25
N SER A 111 -11.08 14.65 13.10
CA SER A 111 -10.80 13.75 14.23
C SER A 111 -9.63 14.21 15.10
N ILE A 112 -8.52 14.62 14.49
CA ILE A 112 -7.30 15.03 15.19
C ILE A 112 -7.30 16.53 15.46
N GLY A 113 -7.64 17.36 14.46
CA GLY A 113 -7.56 18.80 14.54
C GLY A 113 -8.74 19.43 15.29
N GLU A 114 -9.98 19.23 14.84
CA GLU A 114 -11.16 19.85 15.45
C GLU A 114 -11.45 19.23 16.82
N GLY A 115 -11.35 17.92 16.94
CA GLY A 115 -11.48 17.22 18.21
C GLY A 115 -10.41 17.65 19.21
N MET A 116 -9.18 17.88 18.76
CA MET A 116 -8.11 18.40 19.59
C MET A 116 -8.35 19.87 19.94
N ALA A 117 -8.71 20.71 18.97
CA ALA A 117 -8.98 22.13 19.19
C ALA A 117 -10.10 22.36 20.22
N SER A 118 -11.11 21.48 20.26
CA SER A 118 -12.20 21.56 21.26
C SER A 118 -11.72 21.43 22.69
N LEU A 119 -10.64 20.71 22.96
CA LEU A 119 -10.04 20.60 24.29
C LEU A 119 -9.45 21.91 24.78
N PHE A 120 -9.04 22.78 23.88
CA PHE A 120 -8.40 24.04 24.18
C PHE A 120 -9.39 25.23 24.28
N LEU A 121 -10.64 25.02 23.82
CA LEU A 121 -11.67 26.06 23.86
C LEU A 121 -11.96 26.49 25.31
N GLY A 122 -11.69 27.77 25.60
CA GLY A 122 -11.94 28.37 26.91
C GLY A 122 -10.90 28.06 28.00
N LYS A 123 -9.94 27.16 27.74
CA LYS A 123 -8.85 26.88 28.70
C LYS A 123 -7.73 27.91 28.51
N LYS A 124 -7.46 28.67 29.62
CA LYS A 124 -6.35 29.64 29.63
C LYS A 124 -5.11 29.10 30.34
N ILE A 125 -5.27 28.06 31.15
CA ILE A 125 -4.22 27.50 32.02
C ILE A 125 -3.93 26.08 31.56
N ILE A 126 -2.66 25.71 31.53
CA ILE A 126 -2.21 24.36 31.28
C ILE A 126 -2.20 23.62 32.58
N ASP A 127 -3.01 22.56 32.68
CA ASP A 127 -3.11 21.65 33.81
C ASP A 127 -2.85 20.21 33.42
N ASP A 128 -2.70 19.32 34.37
CA ASP A 128 -2.45 17.90 34.11
C ASP A 128 -3.66 17.24 33.43
N GLU A 129 -4.87 17.70 33.71
CA GLU A 129 -6.09 17.21 33.07
C GLU A 129 -6.06 17.48 31.56
N LEU A 130 -5.61 18.65 31.15
CA LEU A 130 -5.48 18.97 29.72
C LEU A 130 -4.45 18.09 29.02
N LEU A 131 -3.33 17.78 29.67
CA LEU A 131 -2.31 16.87 29.12
C LEU A 131 -2.84 15.44 29.00
N ASP A 132 -3.59 14.95 29.99
CA ASP A 132 -4.24 13.63 29.97
C ASP A 132 -5.32 13.56 28.87
N ASP A 133 -6.08 14.61 28.68
CA ASP A 133 -7.08 14.72 27.61
C ASP A 133 -6.42 14.68 26.22
N ILE A 134 -5.29 15.36 26.06
CA ILE A 134 -4.49 15.33 24.81
C ILE A 134 -4.00 13.90 24.55
N GLU A 135 -3.44 13.24 25.54
CA GLU A 135 -2.98 11.84 25.44
C GLU A 135 -4.11 10.91 25.01
N THR A 136 -5.24 10.98 25.67
CA THR A 136 -6.43 10.19 25.34
C THR A 136 -6.90 10.44 23.92
N ARG A 137 -6.90 11.68 23.48
CA ARG A 137 -7.32 12.06 22.13
C ARG A 137 -6.36 11.53 21.06
N LEU A 138 -5.06 11.59 21.30
CA LEU A 138 -4.05 11.05 20.38
C LEU A 138 -4.18 9.53 20.26
N LEU A 139 -4.39 8.81 21.37
CA LEU A 139 -4.61 7.37 21.36
C LEU A 139 -5.92 6.99 20.64
N THR A 140 -6.98 7.75 20.84
CA THR A 140 -8.28 7.54 20.16
C THR A 140 -8.17 7.76 18.65
N ALA A 141 -7.29 8.64 18.22
CA ALA A 141 -7.01 8.89 16.80
C ALA A 141 -6.03 7.88 16.17
N ASP A 142 -5.64 6.83 16.88
CA ASP A 142 -4.67 5.81 16.45
C ASP A 142 -3.24 6.32 16.18
N VAL A 143 -2.82 7.36 16.89
CA VAL A 143 -1.41 7.81 16.85
C VAL A 143 -0.46 6.74 17.39
N GLY A 144 -0.96 5.86 18.26
CA GLY A 144 -0.19 4.78 18.88
C GLY A 144 0.47 5.19 20.19
N VAL A 145 0.76 4.19 21.01
CA VAL A 145 1.27 4.40 22.38
C VAL A 145 2.67 5.02 22.37
N GLU A 146 3.57 4.52 21.53
CA GLU A 146 4.95 5.00 21.48
C GLU A 146 5.04 6.47 21.05
N ALA A 147 4.40 6.81 19.94
CA ALA A 147 4.38 8.18 19.44
C ALA A 147 3.68 9.13 20.39
N THR A 148 2.54 8.73 20.97
CA THR A 148 1.81 9.50 21.97
C THR A 148 2.66 9.78 23.18
N SER A 149 3.34 8.77 23.73
CA SER A 149 4.22 8.93 24.91
C SER A 149 5.35 9.92 24.64
N VAL A 150 5.97 9.87 23.47
CA VAL A 150 7.04 10.82 23.09
C VAL A 150 6.50 12.25 23.02
N ILE A 151 5.34 12.44 22.39
CA ILE A 151 4.70 13.77 22.28
C ILE A 151 4.37 14.32 23.66
N ILE A 152 3.69 13.56 24.50
CA ILE A 152 3.29 13.99 25.84
C ILE A 152 4.49 14.30 26.73
N GLN A 153 5.54 13.47 26.68
CA GLN A 153 6.78 13.72 27.41
C GLN A 153 7.42 15.05 26.99
N ARG A 154 7.51 15.33 25.71
CA ARG A 154 8.09 16.59 25.20
C ARG A 154 7.24 17.80 25.59
N LEU A 155 5.92 17.70 25.49
CA LEU A 155 5.02 18.77 25.91
C LEU A 155 5.11 19.03 27.42
N THR A 156 5.14 17.99 28.25
CA THR A 156 5.31 18.08 29.70
C THR A 156 6.63 18.77 30.08
N GLN A 157 7.72 18.42 29.40
CA GLN A 157 9.01 19.06 29.63
C GLN A 157 8.98 20.56 29.29
N LYS A 158 8.35 20.95 28.17
CA LYS A 158 8.19 22.36 27.80
C LYS A 158 7.34 23.14 28.78
N VAL A 159 6.27 22.54 29.30
CA VAL A 159 5.45 23.13 30.36
C VAL A 159 6.26 23.33 31.65
N ALA A 160 7.01 22.31 32.07
CA ALA A 160 7.86 22.37 33.26
C ALA A 160 8.94 23.45 33.15
N ARG A 161 9.49 23.67 31.99
CA ARG A 161 10.47 24.74 31.71
C ARG A 161 9.85 26.13 31.55
N LYS A 162 8.53 26.23 31.67
CA LYS A 162 7.77 27.49 31.45
C LYS A 162 7.96 28.09 30.04
N GLU A 163 8.21 27.24 29.05
CA GLU A 163 8.33 27.64 27.65
C GLU A 163 6.99 27.92 26.99
N LEU A 164 5.90 27.40 27.58
CA LEU A 164 4.53 27.51 27.08
C LEU A 164 3.70 28.36 28.06
N ALA A 165 3.27 29.54 27.60
CA ALA A 165 2.60 30.52 28.45
C ALA A 165 1.13 30.17 28.72
N ASP A 166 0.44 29.56 27.77
CA ASP A 166 -0.99 29.29 27.80
C ASP A 166 -1.37 28.07 26.95
N ALA A 167 -2.65 27.72 26.97
CA ALA A 167 -3.17 26.59 26.22
C ALA A 167 -3.02 26.75 24.70
N ASP A 168 -3.07 27.98 24.17
CA ASP A 168 -2.84 28.22 22.74
C ASP A 168 -1.39 27.92 22.33
N ALA A 169 -0.42 28.30 23.15
CA ALA A 169 0.98 27.96 22.96
C ALA A 169 1.21 26.45 23.03
N LEU A 170 0.53 25.75 23.93
CA LEU A 170 0.57 24.28 24.01
C LEU A 170 -0.01 23.63 22.74
N TYR A 171 -1.13 24.14 22.21
CA TYR A 171 -1.72 23.62 20.96
C TYR A 171 -0.77 23.78 19.77
N LYS A 172 -0.16 24.94 19.61
CA LYS A 172 0.86 25.18 18.59
C LYS A 172 2.08 24.29 18.74
N SER A 173 2.50 24.04 19.98
CA SER A 173 3.61 23.13 20.27
C SER A 173 3.26 21.69 19.91
N LEU A 174 2.03 21.23 20.19
CA LEU A 174 1.52 19.92 19.78
C LEU A 174 1.56 19.76 18.25
N GLN A 175 1.09 20.74 17.51
CA GLN A 175 1.16 20.74 16.05
C GLN A 175 2.60 20.66 15.54
N ALA A 176 3.51 21.40 16.17
CA ALA A 176 4.93 21.37 15.83
C ALA A 176 5.57 20.00 16.10
N GLU A 177 5.24 19.36 17.21
CA GLU A 177 5.73 18.01 17.53
C GLU A 177 5.24 16.97 16.53
N LEU A 178 3.97 17.01 16.13
CA LEU A 178 3.40 16.13 15.11
C LEU A 178 4.10 16.33 13.75
N ALA A 179 4.29 17.58 13.33
CA ALA A 179 4.99 17.89 12.10
C ALA A 179 6.45 17.42 12.12
N ALA A 180 7.13 17.60 13.26
CA ALA A 180 8.52 17.17 13.44
C ALA A 180 8.70 15.65 13.34
N MET A 181 7.70 14.87 13.74
CA MET A 181 7.72 13.40 13.61
C MET A 181 7.69 12.94 12.14
N LEU A 182 6.98 13.66 11.27
CA LEU A 182 6.87 13.31 9.85
C LEU A 182 8.04 13.82 9.01
N LYS A 183 8.71 14.88 9.46
CA LYS A 183 9.78 15.52 8.68
C LYS A 183 10.92 14.59 8.24
N PRO A 184 11.44 13.66 9.07
CA PRO A 184 12.49 12.74 8.66
C PRO A 184 12.09 11.78 7.54
N VAL A 185 10.80 11.46 7.43
CA VAL A 185 10.26 10.52 6.43
C VAL A 185 9.64 11.22 5.22
N GLU A 186 9.57 12.55 5.23
CA GLU A 186 9.15 13.37 4.10
C GLU A 186 10.25 13.42 3.04
N GLN A 187 10.41 12.31 2.31
CA GLN A 187 11.37 12.19 1.23
C GLN A 187 10.61 12.08 -0.10
N PRO A 188 10.82 12.99 -1.05
CA PRO A 188 10.18 12.88 -2.36
C PRO A 188 10.71 11.65 -3.12
N LEU A 189 9.83 10.96 -3.84
CA LEU A 189 10.24 9.89 -4.75
C LEU A 189 11.11 10.49 -5.86
N LYS A 190 12.37 10.04 -5.91
CA LYS A 190 13.35 10.45 -6.93
C LYS A 190 13.58 9.31 -7.90
N ILE A 191 13.27 9.54 -9.17
CA ILE A 191 13.57 8.58 -10.23
C ILE A 191 15.00 8.85 -10.71
N ALA A 192 15.89 7.93 -10.38
CA ALA A 192 17.28 8.02 -10.85
C ALA A 192 17.37 7.74 -12.35
N SER A 193 17.89 8.70 -13.10
CA SER A 193 18.00 8.58 -14.58
C SER A 193 19.00 7.53 -15.05
N GLN A 194 19.88 7.08 -14.17
CA GLN A 194 20.90 6.07 -14.44
C GLN A 194 20.33 4.65 -14.58
N ASN A 195 19.22 4.36 -13.90
CA ASN A 195 18.57 3.06 -13.92
C ASN A 195 17.39 3.10 -14.91
N LYS A 196 17.50 2.39 -16.03
CA LYS A 196 16.42 2.29 -17.01
C LYS A 196 16.11 0.81 -17.30
N PRO A 197 14.92 0.37 -16.94
CA PRO A 197 13.86 1.08 -16.23
C PRO A 197 14.17 1.22 -14.72
N PHE A 198 13.75 2.34 -14.14
CA PHE A 198 13.64 2.45 -12.69
C PHE A 198 12.43 1.62 -12.24
N VAL A 199 12.64 0.61 -11.43
CA VAL A 199 11.60 -0.37 -11.05
C VAL A 199 11.00 -0.05 -9.69
N ILE A 200 9.70 0.21 -9.66
CA ILE A 200 8.91 0.40 -8.44
C ILE A 200 8.04 -0.84 -8.25
N LEU A 201 8.29 -1.59 -7.19
CA LEU A 201 7.46 -2.72 -6.78
C LEU A 201 6.40 -2.22 -5.80
N VAL A 202 5.12 -2.43 -6.10
CA VAL A 202 4.01 -2.02 -5.23
C VAL A 202 3.47 -3.23 -4.51
N VAL A 203 3.54 -3.20 -3.19
CA VAL A 203 3.09 -4.28 -2.30
C VAL A 203 1.99 -3.81 -1.37
N GLY A 204 1.27 -4.73 -0.77
CA GLY A 204 0.19 -4.43 0.17
C GLY A 204 -0.95 -5.44 0.05
N VAL A 205 -1.86 -5.40 1.00
CA VAL A 205 -3.01 -6.31 1.04
C VAL A 205 -4.07 -5.95 0.01
N ASN A 206 -4.93 -6.90 -0.33
CA ASN A 206 -6.08 -6.65 -1.18
C ASN A 206 -7.01 -5.61 -0.53
N GLY A 207 -7.55 -4.73 -1.34
CA GLY A 207 -8.43 -3.66 -0.88
C GLY A 207 -7.73 -2.44 -0.27
N ALA A 208 -6.41 -2.47 -0.08
CA ALA A 208 -5.65 -1.31 0.41
C ALA A 208 -5.60 -0.13 -0.57
N GLY A 209 -5.88 -0.36 -1.85
CA GLY A 209 -5.84 0.69 -2.88
C GLY A 209 -4.60 0.66 -3.76
N LYS A 210 -3.93 -0.50 -3.91
CA LYS A 210 -2.74 -0.65 -4.76
C LYS A 210 -2.97 -0.20 -6.20
N THR A 211 -3.96 -0.78 -6.88
CA THR A 211 -4.25 -0.47 -8.29
C THR A 211 -4.55 1.01 -8.50
N THR A 212 -5.32 1.62 -7.60
CA THR A 212 -5.61 3.05 -7.63
C THR A 212 -4.36 3.90 -7.44
N THR A 213 -3.50 3.53 -6.50
CA THR A 213 -2.22 4.21 -6.24
C THR A 213 -1.28 4.09 -7.43
N ILE A 214 -1.18 2.90 -8.03
CA ILE A 214 -0.40 2.66 -9.26
C ILE A 214 -0.87 3.59 -10.37
N GLY A 215 -2.17 3.66 -10.63
CA GLY A 215 -2.73 4.52 -11.66
C GLY A 215 -2.40 6.00 -11.43
N LYS A 216 -2.59 6.49 -10.22
CA LYS A 216 -2.27 7.89 -9.87
C LYS A 216 -0.78 8.19 -9.99
N LEU A 217 0.08 7.30 -9.52
CA LEU A 217 1.53 7.45 -9.60
C LEU A 217 2.00 7.42 -11.06
N ALA A 218 1.51 6.47 -11.85
CA ALA A 218 1.84 6.36 -13.27
C ALA A 218 1.44 7.62 -14.04
N LYS A 219 0.24 8.14 -13.79
CA LYS A 219 -0.22 9.39 -14.42
C LYS A 219 0.62 10.59 -14.02
N LYS A 220 0.97 10.71 -12.75
CA LYS A 220 1.85 11.76 -12.25
C LYS A 220 3.20 11.75 -12.97
N LEU A 221 3.86 10.58 -13.03
CA LEU A 221 5.16 10.42 -13.67
C LEU A 221 5.09 10.69 -15.18
N GLN A 222 4.01 10.26 -15.84
CA GLN A 222 3.75 10.57 -17.24
C GLN A 222 3.64 12.07 -17.50
N LEU A 223 2.93 12.79 -16.63
CA LEU A 223 2.80 14.25 -16.71
C LEU A 223 4.13 14.98 -16.45
N GLU A 224 5.04 14.36 -15.70
CA GLU A 224 6.40 14.84 -15.50
C GLU A 224 7.34 14.50 -16.67
N GLY A 225 6.80 13.95 -17.77
CA GLY A 225 7.54 13.63 -18.99
C GLY A 225 8.27 12.28 -18.96
N LYS A 226 8.00 11.41 -17.99
CA LYS A 226 8.58 10.07 -17.91
C LYS A 226 7.82 9.09 -18.81
N LYS A 227 8.54 8.19 -19.45
CA LYS A 227 7.97 7.03 -20.14
C LYS A 227 7.69 5.95 -19.10
N VAL A 228 6.42 5.67 -18.87
CA VAL A 228 5.97 4.74 -17.83
C VAL A 228 5.42 3.46 -18.48
N MET A 229 5.69 2.32 -17.85
CA MET A 229 5.10 1.02 -18.16
C MET A 229 4.59 0.38 -16.86
N LEU A 230 3.54 -0.42 -16.98
CA LEU A 230 2.96 -1.17 -15.86
C LEU A 230 3.14 -2.67 -16.05
N ALA A 231 3.31 -3.41 -14.96
CA ALA A 231 3.27 -4.86 -14.92
C ALA A 231 2.11 -5.34 -14.06
N ALA A 232 1.22 -6.15 -14.63
CA ALA A 232 0.07 -6.73 -13.92
C ALA A 232 0.49 -8.03 -13.20
N GLY A 233 1.22 -7.89 -12.10
CA GLY A 233 1.75 -9.02 -11.32
C GLY A 233 0.75 -9.65 -10.34
N ASP A 234 -0.43 -9.05 -10.10
CA ASP A 234 -1.53 -9.69 -9.36
C ASP A 234 -2.32 -10.63 -10.27
N THR A 235 -1.68 -11.71 -10.67
CA THR A 235 -2.17 -12.64 -11.70
C THR A 235 -3.37 -13.49 -11.27
N PHE A 236 -3.62 -13.58 -9.97
CA PHE A 236 -4.71 -14.39 -9.44
C PHE A 236 -6.07 -13.68 -9.46
N ARG A 237 -6.06 -12.38 -9.63
CA ARG A 237 -7.26 -11.55 -9.70
C ARG A 237 -7.46 -11.04 -11.12
N ALA A 238 -8.22 -11.80 -11.93
CA ALA A 238 -8.51 -11.42 -13.31
C ALA A 238 -9.04 -9.98 -13.44
N ALA A 239 -9.98 -9.59 -12.57
CA ALA A 239 -10.52 -8.25 -12.55
C ALA A 239 -9.47 -7.16 -12.25
N ALA A 240 -8.45 -7.45 -11.46
CA ALA A 240 -7.37 -6.49 -11.19
C ALA A 240 -6.46 -6.32 -12.43
N VAL A 241 -6.18 -7.41 -13.14
CA VAL A 241 -5.42 -7.37 -14.39
C VAL A 241 -6.18 -6.56 -15.46
N GLU A 242 -7.47 -6.88 -15.67
CA GLU A 242 -8.33 -6.17 -16.62
C GLU A 242 -8.46 -4.68 -16.28
N GLN A 243 -8.67 -4.37 -15.00
CA GLN A 243 -8.75 -2.98 -14.54
C GLN A 243 -7.49 -2.20 -14.87
N LEU A 244 -6.32 -2.79 -14.66
CA LEU A 244 -5.04 -2.17 -14.96
C LEU A 244 -4.83 -1.99 -16.46
N GLN A 245 -5.22 -2.97 -17.28
CA GLN A 245 -5.15 -2.90 -18.73
C GLN A 245 -6.05 -1.80 -19.30
N VAL A 246 -7.32 -1.75 -18.88
CA VAL A 246 -8.28 -0.71 -19.30
C VAL A 246 -7.77 0.68 -18.90
N TRP A 247 -7.22 0.79 -17.69
CA TRP A 247 -6.65 2.06 -17.22
C TRP A 247 -5.43 2.47 -18.06
N GLY A 248 -4.56 1.53 -18.39
CA GLY A 248 -3.39 1.76 -19.24
C GLY A 248 -3.77 2.21 -20.65
N GLU A 249 -4.75 1.56 -21.28
CA GLU A 249 -5.28 1.95 -22.59
C GLU A 249 -5.80 3.38 -22.60
N ARG A 250 -6.65 3.74 -21.61
CA ARG A 250 -7.20 5.09 -21.47
C ARG A 250 -6.13 6.17 -21.32
N ASN A 251 -5.03 5.86 -20.66
CA ASN A 251 -3.95 6.81 -20.37
C ASN A 251 -2.75 6.66 -21.32
N LYS A 252 -2.82 5.78 -22.31
CA LYS A 252 -1.72 5.49 -23.25
C LYS A 252 -0.43 5.07 -22.52
N ILE A 253 -0.58 4.24 -21.52
CA ILE A 253 0.51 3.62 -20.75
C ILE A 253 0.48 2.12 -21.03
N PRO A 254 1.56 1.53 -21.58
CA PRO A 254 1.60 0.09 -21.87
C PRO A 254 1.57 -0.73 -20.58
N VAL A 255 0.83 -1.84 -20.64
CA VAL A 255 0.70 -2.80 -19.52
C VAL A 255 1.16 -4.16 -20.01
N ILE A 256 2.10 -4.77 -19.30
CA ILE A 256 2.50 -6.15 -19.50
C ILE A 256 1.67 -7.04 -18.59
N ALA A 257 0.98 -7.99 -19.19
CA ALA A 257 0.14 -8.96 -18.50
C ALA A 257 0.26 -10.33 -19.13
N GLN A 258 0.03 -11.38 -18.36
CA GLN A 258 -0.11 -12.76 -18.82
C GLN A 258 -1.49 -13.29 -18.43
N HIS A 259 -1.75 -14.56 -18.74
CA HIS A 259 -3.03 -15.20 -18.39
C HIS A 259 -3.24 -15.27 -16.86
N THR A 260 -4.49 -15.36 -16.45
CA THR A 260 -4.87 -15.53 -15.03
C THR A 260 -4.18 -16.78 -14.44
N GLY A 261 -3.60 -16.63 -13.26
CA GLY A 261 -2.87 -17.70 -12.58
C GLY A 261 -1.43 -17.90 -13.05
N ALA A 262 -0.92 -17.06 -13.98
CA ALA A 262 0.49 -17.07 -14.33
C ALA A 262 1.38 -16.75 -13.12
N ASP A 263 2.65 -17.13 -13.21
CA ASP A 263 3.63 -16.80 -12.17
C ASP A 263 3.91 -15.28 -12.15
N SER A 264 3.63 -14.63 -11.04
CA SER A 264 3.84 -13.20 -10.85
C SER A 264 5.27 -12.76 -11.17
N ALA A 265 6.26 -13.55 -10.76
CA ALA A 265 7.66 -13.27 -11.04
C ALA A 265 7.97 -13.33 -12.54
N SER A 266 7.33 -14.22 -13.30
CA SER A 266 7.47 -14.29 -14.76
C SER A 266 6.91 -13.04 -15.44
N VAL A 267 5.71 -12.60 -15.05
CA VAL A 267 5.10 -11.38 -15.60
C VAL A 267 5.99 -10.16 -15.38
N ILE A 268 6.51 -10.01 -14.17
CA ILE A 268 7.35 -8.86 -13.83
C ILE A 268 8.72 -8.94 -14.53
N PHE A 269 9.27 -10.14 -14.66
CA PHE A 269 10.50 -10.36 -15.44
C PHE A 269 10.34 -9.92 -16.90
N ASP A 270 9.27 -10.38 -17.56
CA ASP A 270 8.94 -9.99 -18.93
C ASP A 270 8.74 -8.47 -19.06
N ALA A 271 8.10 -7.87 -18.07
CA ALA A 271 7.89 -6.42 -18.02
C ALA A 271 9.22 -5.64 -17.93
N VAL A 272 10.16 -6.09 -17.09
CA VAL A 272 11.49 -5.48 -17.01
C VAL A 272 12.25 -5.60 -18.32
N GLN A 273 12.22 -6.78 -18.97
CA GLN A 273 12.83 -6.96 -20.28
C GLN A 273 12.19 -6.07 -21.34
N ALA A 274 10.86 -6.03 -21.42
CA ALA A 274 10.13 -5.19 -22.35
C ALA A 274 10.42 -3.70 -22.13
N ALA A 275 10.49 -3.28 -20.86
CA ALA A 275 10.82 -1.91 -20.51
C ALA A 275 12.24 -1.51 -20.93
N LYS A 276 13.22 -2.38 -20.73
CA LYS A 276 14.58 -2.18 -21.24
C LYS A 276 14.61 -2.03 -22.76
N ALA A 277 13.96 -2.95 -23.46
CA ALA A 277 13.93 -2.95 -24.93
C ALA A 277 13.26 -1.70 -25.51
N ARG A 278 12.27 -1.14 -24.84
CA ARG A 278 11.49 0.02 -25.27
C ARG A 278 12.01 1.36 -24.74
N GLY A 279 13.09 1.37 -23.97
CA GLY A 279 13.65 2.59 -23.40
C GLY A 279 12.71 3.28 -22.39
N ILE A 280 11.96 2.49 -21.63
CA ILE A 280 11.04 2.97 -20.58
C ILE A 280 11.85 3.55 -19.43
N ASP A 281 11.41 4.69 -18.90
CA ASP A 281 12.06 5.35 -17.76
C ASP A 281 11.68 4.70 -16.44
N VAL A 282 10.39 4.37 -16.25
CA VAL A 282 9.85 3.82 -15.01
C VAL A 282 8.92 2.65 -15.28
N LEU A 283 9.18 1.53 -14.61
CA LEU A 283 8.28 0.39 -14.55
C LEU A 283 7.64 0.32 -13.16
N ILE A 284 6.31 0.30 -13.10
CA ILE A 284 5.56 0.11 -11.87
C ILE A 284 4.93 -1.28 -11.92
N ALA A 285 5.32 -2.15 -11.00
CA ALA A 285 4.84 -3.53 -10.92
C ALA A 285 3.84 -3.71 -9.78
N ASP A 286 2.63 -4.15 -10.14
CA ASP A 286 1.64 -4.61 -9.16
C ASP A 286 2.00 -6.02 -8.68
N THR A 287 1.57 -6.37 -7.47
CA THR A 287 1.76 -7.68 -6.85
C THR A 287 0.48 -8.19 -6.23
N ALA A 288 0.39 -9.48 -5.99
CA ALA A 288 -0.69 -10.07 -5.23
C ALA A 288 -0.76 -9.50 -3.81
N GLY A 289 -1.96 -9.51 -3.21
CA GLY A 289 -2.19 -8.95 -1.87
C GLY A 289 -3.03 -9.87 -0.97
N ARG A 290 -2.92 -11.20 -1.11
CA ARG A 290 -3.73 -12.18 -0.39
C ARG A 290 -3.13 -12.53 0.97
N LEU A 291 -3.68 -11.96 2.04
CA LEU A 291 -3.18 -12.17 3.41
C LEU A 291 -3.60 -13.51 4.04
N HIS A 292 -4.67 -14.13 3.56
CA HIS A 292 -5.10 -15.45 4.07
C HIS A 292 -4.18 -16.61 3.67
N THR A 293 -3.29 -16.39 2.69
CA THR A 293 -2.19 -17.27 2.32
C THR A 293 -0.86 -16.56 2.52
N LYS A 294 -0.66 -16.04 3.71
CA LYS A 294 0.42 -15.11 4.05
C LYS A 294 1.81 -15.63 3.69
N ASP A 295 2.10 -16.88 4.05
CA ASP A 295 3.41 -17.44 3.78
C ASP A 295 3.68 -17.56 2.28
N ASN A 296 2.67 -17.96 1.50
CA ASN A 296 2.76 -18.01 0.04
C ASN A 296 2.96 -16.63 -0.58
N LEU A 297 2.28 -15.59 -0.05
CA LEU A 297 2.48 -14.22 -0.52
C LEU A 297 3.91 -13.74 -0.28
N MET A 298 4.45 -13.99 0.90
CA MET A 298 5.81 -13.56 1.26
C MET A 298 6.86 -14.30 0.42
N GLU A 299 6.69 -15.59 0.18
CA GLU A 299 7.58 -16.36 -0.71
C GLU A 299 7.48 -15.91 -2.18
N GLU A 300 6.27 -15.56 -2.64
CA GLU A 300 6.07 -14.99 -3.97
C GLU A 300 6.81 -13.65 -4.12
N LEU A 301 6.72 -12.76 -3.15
CA LEU A 301 7.43 -11.49 -3.16
C LEU A 301 8.95 -11.64 -3.12
N LYS A 302 9.48 -12.57 -2.33
CA LYS A 302 10.90 -12.93 -2.33
C LYS A 302 11.34 -13.45 -3.70
N LYS A 303 10.51 -14.28 -4.32
CA LYS A 303 10.78 -14.79 -5.67
C LYS A 303 10.83 -13.66 -6.69
N VAL A 304 9.86 -12.75 -6.67
CA VAL A 304 9.82 -11.56 -7.55
C VAL A 304 11.12 -10.76 -7.40
N ARG A 305 11.51 -10.42 -6.18
CA ARG A 305 12.74 -9.66 -5.91
C ARG A 305 13.98 -10.38 -6.46
N ARG A 306 14.10 -11.68 -6.22
CA ARG A 306 15.23 -12.49 -6.70
C ARG A 306 15.29 -12.53 -8.22
N VAL A 307 14.13 -12.66 -8.87
CA VAL A 307 14.04 -12.77 -10.33
C VAL A 307 14.37 -11.43 -11.01
N ILE A 308 13.85 -10.31 -10.50
CA ILE A 308 14.19 -8.97 -10.99
C ILE A 308 15.69 -8.69 -10.83
N GLY A 309 16.28 -9.10 -9.69
CA GLY A 309 17.69 -8.92 -9.40
C GLY A 309 18.65 -9.60 -10.40
N LYS A 310 18.16 -10.60 -11.14
CA LYS A 310 18.94 -11.22 -12.24
C LYS A 310 19.08 -10.30 -13.46
N LEU A 311 18.15 -9.38 -13.66
CA LEU A 311 18.16 -8.43 -14.79
C LEU A 311 18.85 -7.12 -14.42
N ASP A 312 18.72 -6.71 -13.16
CA ASP A 312 19.34 -5.53 -12.57
C ASP A 312 19.57 -5.81 -11.07
N ALA A 313 20.81 -5.86 -10.65
CA ALA A 313 21.20 -6.19 -9.27
C ALA A 313 20.64 -5.19 -8.24
N ASP A 314 20.39 -3.95 -8.67
CA ASP A 314 19.84 -2.89 -7.81
C ASP A 314 18.31 -2.85 -7.80
N ALA A 315 17.65 -3.62 -8.66
CA ALA A 315 16.18 -3.66 -8.73
C ALA A 315 15.57 -4.66 -7.71
N PRO A 316 14.38 -4.36 -7.15
CA PRO A 316 13.60 -3.15 -7.34
C PRO A 316 14.28 -1.93 -6.68
N HIS A 317 14.21 -0.76 -7.35
CA HIS A 317 14.82 0.47 -6.86
C HIS A 317 13.98 1.14 -5.77
N GLU A 318 12.67 0.91 -5.82
CA GLU A 318 11.71 1.29 -4.78
C GLU A 318 10.76 0.14 -4.50
N VAL A 319 10.44 -0.07 -3.23
CA VAL A 319 9.38 -0.96 -2.77
C VAL A 319 8.38 -0.13 -1.99
N LEU A 320 7.24 0.13 -2.61
CA LEU A 320 6.19 0.97 -2.05
C LEU A 320 5.10 0.09 -1.43
N LEU A 321 4.92 0.19 -0.12
CA LEU A 321 3.80 -0.45 0.57
C LEU A 321 2.60 0.48 0.59
N VAL A 322 1.46 -0.03 0.11
CA VAL A 322 0.17 0.66 0.17
C VAL A 322 -0.61 0.17 1.38
N LEU A 323 -0.95 1.08 2.28
CA LEU A 323 -1.67 0.83 3.53
C LEU A 323 -2.99 1.60 3.55
N ASP A 324 -4.04 0.93 4.00
CA ASP A 324 -5.33 1.55 4.30
C ASP A 324 -5.29 2.17 5.70
N ALA A 325 -5.40 3.49 5.79
CA ALA A 325 -5.41 4.21 7.07
C ALA A 325 -6.56 3.78 7.98
N GLY A 326 -7.67 3.27 7.41
CA GLY A 326 -8.81 2.74 8.17
C GLY A 326 -8.52 1.48 8.98
N THR A 327 -7.40 0.79 8.71
CA THR A 327 -6.98 -0.38 9.50
C THR A 327 -6.33 0.01 10.84
N GLY A 328 -6.01 1.29 11.04
CA GLY A 328 -5.42 1.81 12.28
C GLY A 328 -4.11 1.11 12.64
N GLN A 329 -3.91 0.75 13.88
CA GLN A 329 -2.68 0.11 14.37
C GLN A 329 -2.33 -1.22 13.68
N ASN A 330 -3.27 -1.91 13.06
CA ASN A 330 -2.98 -3.11 12.26
C ASN A 330 -2.11 -2.82 11.05
N ALA A 331 -2.14 -1.58 10.53
CA ALA A 331 -1.27 -1.15 9.45
C ALA A 331 0.22 -1.26 9.83
N ILE A 332 0.58 -0.99 11.09
CA ILE A 332 1.94 -1.13 11.60
C ILE A 332 2.43 -2.58 11.51
N ASN A 333 1.58 -3.52 11.89
CA ASN A 333 1.91 -4.96 11.80
C ASN A 333 2.09 -5.39 10.34
N GLN A 334 1.25 -4.91 9.43
CA GLN A 334 1.43 -5.14 8.00
C GLN A 334 2.76 -4.59 7.50
N ALA A 335 3.10 -3.35 7.86
CA ALA A 335 4.36 -2.73 7.48
C ALA A 335 5.57 -3.55 7.96
N LYS A 336 5.57 -4.00 9.21
CA LYS A 336 6.64 -4.84 9.78
C LYS A 336 6.80 -6.14 9.00
N GLN A 337 5.69 -6.81 8.66
CA GLN A 337 5.73 -8.08 7.92
C GLN A 337 6.28 -7.93 6.50
N PHE A 338 5.80 -6.93 5.75
CA PHE A 338 6.31 -6.66 4.41
C PHE A 338 7.77 -6.23 4.44
N ASN A 339 8.16 -5.41 5.41
CA ASN A 339 9.54 -4.94 5.53
C ASN A 339 10.54 -6.07 5.78
N GLN A 340 10.17 -7.08 6.57
CA GLN A 340 11.00 -8.27 6.80
C GLN A 340 11.21 -9.09 5.53
N THR A 341 10.29 -8.99 4.57
CA THR A 341 10.31 -9.79 3.34
C THR A 341 11.01 -9.09 2.18
N VAL A 342 10.73 -7.80 1.96
CA VAL A 342 11.15 -7.08 0.74
C VAL A 342 11.85 -5.76 0.98
N GLU A 343 12.15 -5.39 2.22
CA GLU A 343 12.81 -4.12 2.58
C GLU A 343 12.11 -2.91 1.94
N LEU A 344 11.12 -2.41 2.63
CA LEU A 344 10.33 -1.27 2.16
C LEU A 344 11.18 0.01 2.04
N THR A 345 10.94 0.77 0.99
CA THR A 345 11.57 2.09 0.78
C THR A 345 10.60 3.24 0.93
N GLY A 346 9.29 2.98 0.82
CA GLY A 346 8.26 3.99 0.97
C GLY A 346 6.92 3.44 1.37
N LEU A 347 6.09 4.31 1.94
CA LEU A 347 4.73 4.02 2.35
C LEU A 347 3.76 4.95 1.63
N ALA A 348 2.64 4.41 1.19
CA ALA A 348 1.51 5.17 0.68
C ALA A 348 0.28 4.88 1.54
N LEU A 349 -0.22 5.88 2.24
CA LEU A 349 -1.43 5.80 3.03
C LEU A 349 -2.63 6.18 2.17
N THR A 350 -3.64 5.34 2.17
CA THR A 350 -4.89 5.54 1.42
C THR A 350 -6.07 5.74 2.37
N LYS A 351 -7.17 6.26 1.82
CA LYS A 351 -8.45 6.38 2.52
C LYS A 351 -8.43 7.26 3.77
N LEU A 352 -7.49 8.20 3.85
CA LEU A 352 -7.41 9.18 4.93
C LEU A 352 -8.67 10.06 5.02
N ASP A 353 -9.35 10.28 3.90
CA ASP A 353 -10.62 11.02 3.79
C ASP A 353 -11.80 10.27 4.40
N GLY A 354 -11.70 8.96 4.56
CA GLY A 354 -12.77 8.08 5.04
C GLY A 354 -12.70 7.66 6.51
N THR A 355 -11.63 8.01 7.23
CA THR A 355 -11.36 7.45 8.55
C THR A 355 -11.02 8.49 9.63
N ALA A 356 -11.44 8.19 10.86
CA ALA A 356 -10.98 8.88 12.06
C ALA A 356 -9.66 8.31 12.62
N LYS A 357 -9.16 7.20 12.07
CA LYS A 357 -7.93 6.49 12.51
C LYS A 357 -6.68 6.95 11.77
N GLY A 358 -6.74 8.08 11.10
CA GLY A 358 -5.63 8.64 10.32
C GLY A 358 -4.39 9.00 11.13
N GLY A 359 -4.49 9.04 12.45
CA GLY A 359 -3.36 9.24 13.35
C GLY A 359 -2.26 8.17 13.23
N VAL A 360 -2.57 7.02 12.64
CA VAL A 360 -1.59 5.96 12.34
C VAL A 360 -0.41 6.45 11.49
N ILE A 361 -0.54 7.57 10.79
CA ILE A 361 0.56 8.20 10.04
C ILE A 361 1.73 8.59 10.94
N PHE A 362 1.48 8.83 12.22
CA PHE A 362 2.49 9.22 13.20
C PHE A 362 3.07 8.04 13.99
N ALA A 363 2.49 6.87 13.87
CA ALA A 363 2.85 5.67 14.63
C ALA A 363 4.13 4.95 14.16
#